data_f81343fcde685a69741d0b5c12d5f047
#
_entry.id   f81343fcde685a69741d0b5c12d5f047
#
_cell.length_a   1.000
_cell.length_b   1.000
_cell.length_c   1.000
_cell.angle_alpha   90.00
_cell.angle_beta   90.00
_cell.angle_gamma   90.00
#
_symmetry.space_group_name_H-M   'P 1'
#
loop_
_entity.id
_entity.type
_entity.pdbx_description
1 polymer ?
#
loop_
_entity_poly.entity_id
_entity_poly.type
_entity_poly.pdbx_seq_one_letter_code
_entity_poly.pdbx_strand_id
1 'polypeptide(L)'
;MCGHTWWYEPGRSDTKEAVGDYPAVAGFELGEIELGGDRSLDSVSFRDIRERVQWWHGQRGIITVSWHVVNPISSQWPGIKEPNGAGSAWDVEMLSAANLNAVKTILPGGSNHAMFNSWLNRIASFFLSWRDNDGHLIPFIFRPWHEHSGSFFWWGRTRCYDEEYASLWRYTVDYLRAKGLHNILYAYNTDKVYSPEEYLQGYPGDDYIDMLTIDWYGSGDDFNRDIEKALSFTTGLARQKHKLHALSECGPISEGLQRILANYGSAYLLTWRHAPLRGGRPAMRKLTDAELKKLPDDVRENYLRWLKQPRHEDLLKAMKQNKRYLFLYDIQNIK
;
A
#
# COMPACT_ATOMS: atom_id res chain seq x y z
N MET A 1 11.72 -1.46 3.54
CA MET A 1 11.18 -0.17 3.98
C MET A 1 11.02 0.73 2.79
N CYS A 2 9.89 1.32 2.66
CA CYS A 2 9.61 2.28 1.61
C CYS A 2 9.34 3.64 2.25
N GLY A 3 10.16 4.63 1.94
CA GLY A 3 9.79 6.00 2.14
C GLY A 3 9.08 6.48 0.88
N HIS A 4 7.84 6.94 0.98
CA HIS A 4 7.24 7.69 -0.08
C HIS A 4 8.01 8.99 -0.23
N THR A 5 8.71 9.15 -1.35
CA THR A 5 9.38 10.41 -1.69
C THR A 5 8.33 11.42 -2.13
N TRP A 6 7.77 12.15 -1.19
CA TRP A 6 6.80 13.22 -1.45
C TRP A 6 7.44 14.50 -1.99
N TRP A 7 8.74 14.54 -2.09
CA TRP A 7 9.46 15.69 -2.60
C TRP A 7 9.68 15.50 -4.08
N TYR A 8 9.20 16.43 -4.86
CA TYR A 8 9.29 16.48 -6.32
C TYR A 8 10.74 16.57 -6.85
N GLU A 9 11.73 16.56 -5.96
CA GLU A 9 13.12 16.64 -6.33
C GLU A 9 13.70 15.25 -6.58
N PRO A 10 14.23 14.98 -7.79
CA PRO A 10 14.92 13.73 -8.09
C PRO A 10 16.06 13.45 -7.08
N GLY A 11 16.10 12.24 -6.57
CA GLY A 11 17.16 11.79 -5.66
C GLY A 11 16.93 12.11 -4.18
N ARG A 12 15.83 12.73 -3.81
CA ARG A 12 15.47 12.97 -2.41
C ARG A 12 14.63 11.83 -1.85
N SER A 13 14.93 11.42 -0.63
CA SER A 13 14.18 10.41 0.14
C SER A 13 14.35 10.71 1.62
N ASP A 14 13.24 10.73 2.36
CA ASP A 14 13.23 10.87 3.81
C ASP A 14 14.03 9.77 4.51
N THR A 15 13.95 8.54 4.02
CA THR A 15 14.76 7.41 4.52
C THR A 15 16.25 7.69 4.28
N LYS A 16 16.64 8.12 3.08
CA LYS A 16 18.04 8.47 2.78
C LYS A 16 18.53 9.63 3.63
N GLU A 17 17.72 10.65 3.86
CA GLU A 17 18.05 11.77 4.74
C GLU A 17 18.28 11.29 6.19
N ALA A 18 17.48 10.33 6.66
CA ALA A 18 17.58 9.80 8.01
C ALA A 18 18.78 8.87 8.22
N VAL A 19 19.08 7.98 7.27
CA VAL A 19 20.04 6.87 7.44
C VAL A 19 21.19 6.85 6.44
N GLY A 20 21.26 7.79 5.53
CA GLY A 20 22.32 7.87 4.49
C GLY A 20 22.14 6.89 3.32
N ASP A 21 21.06 6.11 3.29
CA ASP A 21 20.80 5.09 2.28
C ASP A 21 19.31 5.08 1.89
N TYR A 22 19.02 4.66 0.67
CA TYR A 22 17.66 4.48 0.22
C TYR A 22 17.01 3.23 0.83
N PRO A 23 15.66 3.18 0.95
CA PRO A 23 14.99 1.94 1.29
C PRO A 23 15.23 0.88 0.20
N ALA A 24 15.24 -0.39 0.57
CA ALA A 24 15.38 -1.48 -0.39
C ALA A 24 14.14 -1.64 -1.30
N VAL A 25 12.98 -1.21 -0.80
CA VAL A 25 11.68 -1.33 -1.49
C VAL A 25 11.08 0.06 -1.69
N ALA A 26 10.68 0.35 -2.91
CA ALA A 26 9.93 1.56 -3.26
C ALA A 26 8.46 1.23 -3.55
N GLY A 27 7.54 1.94 -2.89
CA GLY A 27 6.10 1.83 -3.14
C GLY A 27 5.60 2.97 -4.01
N PHE A 28 4.70 2.64 -4.94
CA PHE A 28 4.05 3.59 -5.82
C PHE A 28 2.54 3.38 -5.79
N GLU A 29 1.81 4.49 -5.87
CA GLU A 29 0.35 4.50 -5.92
C GLU A 29 -0.14 4.93 -7.29
N LEU A 30 -1.08 4.17 -7.88
CA LEU A 30 -1.58 4.39 -9.23
C LEU A 30 -3.04 4.86 -9.30
N GLY A 31 -3.70 5.12 -8.17
CA GLY A 31 -5.08 5.64 -8.18
C GLY A 31 -5.25 6.79 -9.17
N GLU A 32 -6.38 6.84 -9.84
CA GLU A 32 -6.76 7.78 -10.90
C GLU A 32 -6.09 7.54 -12.28
N ILE A 33 -5.19 6.56 -12.44
CA ILE A 33 -4.68 6.18 -13.77
C ILE A 33 -5.81 5.73 -14.70
N GLU A 34 -6.84 5.10 -14.12
CA GLU A 34 -8.04 4.64 -14.82
C GLU A 34 -8.84 5.77 -15.44
N LEU A 35 -8.71 6.99 -14.93
CA LEU A 35 -9.37 8.18 -15.47
C LEU A 35 -8.67 8.77 -16.70
N GLY A 36 -7.41 8.37 -16.94
CA GLY A 36 -6.62 8.82 -18.09
C GLY A 36 -6.00 10.20 -17.91
N GLY A 37 -5.92 10.70 -16.68
CA GLY A 37 -5.14 11.88 -16.31
C GLY A 37 -3.64 11.63 -16.35
N ASP A 38 -2.85 12.66 -16.05
CA ASP A 38 -1.39 12.62 -16.05
C ASP A 38 -0.78 12.43 -14.66
N ARG A 39 -1.63 12.41 -13.61
CA ARG A 39 -1.22 12.32 -12.20
C ARG A 39 -2.03 11.30 -11.43
N SER A 40 -1.36 10.67 -10.47
CA SER A 40 -2.03 9.80 -9.51
C SER A 40 -2.82 10.61 -8.47
N LEU A 41 -3.65 9.93 -7.74
CA LEU A 41 -4.40 10.45 -6.58
C LEU A 41 -3.50 11.21 -5.57
N ASP A 42 -2.22 10.87 -5.53
CA ASP A 42 -1.21 11.56 -4.75
C ASP A 42 -0.61 12.79 -5.44
N SER A 43 -1.13 13.17 -6.60
CA SER A 43 -0.64 14.25 -7.45
C SER A 43 0.80 14.06 -7.97
N VAL A 44 1.30 12.82 -7.98
CA VAL A 44 2.57 12.45 -8.61
C VAL A 44 2.31 12.17 -10.08
N SER A 45 3.12 12.73 -10.99
CA SER A 45 2.91 12.45 -12.41
C SER A 45 3.25 10.99 -12.75
N PHE A 46 2.47 10.36 -13.63
CA PHE A 46 2.75 8.99 -14.06
C PHE A 46 4.08 8.89 -14.81
N ARG A 47 4.52 9.97 -15.45
CA ARG A 47 5.87 10.06 -16.02
C ARG A 47 6.93 9.93 -14.92
N ASP A 48 6.81 10.70 -13.83
CA ASP A 48 7.77 10.65 -12.73
C ASP A 48 7.76 9.27 -12.04
N ILE A 49 6.58 8.64 -11.88
CA ILE A 49 6.48 7.27 -11.37
C ILE A 49 7.29 6.32 -12.26
N ARG A 50 7.10 6.35 -13.59
CA ARG A 50 7.83 5.50 -14.53
C ARG A 50 9.35 5.72 -14.46
N GLU A 51 9.81 6.96 -14.46
CA GLU A 51 11.22 7.31 -14.36
C GLU A 51 11.84 6.78 -13.05
N ARG A 52 11.11 6.88 -11.95
CA ARG A 52 11.55 6.35 -10.64
C ARG A 52 11.56 4.83 -10.60
N VAL A 53 10.58 4.17 -11.19
CA VAL A 53 10.56 2.71 -11.35
C VAL A 53 11.80 2.24 -12.11
N GLN A 54 12.11 2.88 -13.24
CA GLN A 54 13.30 2.57 -14.03
C GLN A 54 14.59 2.81 -13.24
N TRP A 55 14.69 3.93 -12.54
CA TRP A 55 15.84 4.23 -11.69
C TRP A 55 16.00 3.20 -10.56
N TRP A 56 14.89 2.85 -9.88
CA TRP A 56 14.91 1.88 -8.77
C TRP A 56 15.34 0.49 -9.22
N HIS A 57 14.81 0.07 -10.34
CA HIS A 57 15.23 -1.20 -10.97
C HIS A 57 16.71 -1.19 -11.35
N GLY A 58 17.21 -0.11 -11.96
CA GLY A 58 18.63 0.06 -12.28
C GLY A 58 19.55 0.04 -11.05
N GLN A 59 19.02 0.38 -9.88
CA GLN A 59 19.71 0.23 -8.58
C GLN A 59 19.52 -1.16 -7.95
N ARG A 60 18.88 -2.14 -8.62
CA ARG A 60 18.49 -3.45 -8.09
C ARG A 60 17.46 -3.38 -6.94
N GLY A 61 16.77 -2.27 -6.78
CA GLY A 61 15.73 -2.09 -5.78
C GLY A 61 14.45 -2.85 -6.13
N ILE A 62 13.68 -3.18 -5.11
CA ILE A 62 12.39 -3.85 -5.24
C ILE A 62 11.29 -2.78 -5.40
N ILE A 63 10.35 -3.05 -6.27
CA ILE A 63 9.24 -2.15 -6.58
C ILE A 63 7.94 -2.81 -6.14
N THR A 64 7.11 -2.09 -5.40
CA THR A 64 5.73 -2.50 -5.05
C THR A 64 4.74 -1.40 -5.45
N VAL A 65 3.55 -1.82 -5.85
CA VAL A 65 2.54 -0.93 -6.43
C VAL A 65 1.18 -1.24 -5.84
N SER A 66 0.50 -0.20 -5.35
CA SER A 66 -0.92 -0.22 -4.99
C SER A 66 -1.76 0.54 -6.00
N TRP A 67 -3.07 0.28 -6.00
CA TRP A 67 -4.01 0.93 -6.89
C TRP A 67 -5.32 1.20 -6.16
N HIS A 68 -5.50 2.45 -5.72
CA HIS A 68 -6.75 2.93 -5.14
C HIS A 68 -7.72 3.33 -6.27
N VAL A 69 -8.44 2.35 -6.76
CA VAL A 69 -9.34 2.51 -7.91
C VAL A 69 -10.58 3.30 -7.52
N VAL A 70 -10.96 4.29 -8.33
CA VAL A 70 -12.21 5.02 -8.11
C VAL A 70 -13.41 4.09 -8.17
N ASN A 71 -14.47 4.42 -7.43
CA ASN A 71 -15.68 3.60 -7.44
C ASN A 71 -16.36 3.67 -8.83
N PRO A 72 -16.63 2.52 -9.49
CA PRO A 72 -17.14 2.47 -10.85
C PRO A 72 -18.54 3.07 -11.03
N ILE A 73 -19.25 3.32 -9.95
CA ILE A 73 -20.60 3.89 -10.01
C ILE A 73 -20.68 5.29 -9.40
N SER A 74 -19.63 5.76 -8.73
CA SER A 74 -19.67 7.06 -8.03
C SER A 74 -19.79 8.23 -8.99
N SER A 75 -19.13 8.21 -10.15
CA SER A 75 -19.26 9.26 -11.17
C SER A 75 -20.67 9.44 -11.73
N GLN A 76 -21.53 8.45 -11.53
CA GLN A 76 -22.94 8.47 -11.98
C GLN A 76 -23.90 8.91 -10.85
N TRP A 77 -23.40 9.15 -9.64
CA TRP A 77 -24.22 9.44 -8.47
C TRP A 77 -24.43 10.93 -8.26
N PRO A 78 -25.68 11.41 -8.19
CA PRO A 78 -25.96 12.82 -7.89
C PRO A 78 -25.41 13.23 -6.52
N GLY A 79 -24.57 14.25 -6.48
CA GLY A 79 -24.05 14.81 -5.23
C GLY A 79 -22.60 14.47 -4.90
N ILE A 80 -21.92 13.63 -5.67
CA ILE A 80 -20.47 13.46 -5.57
C ILE A 80 -19.78 14.73 -6.03
N LYS A 81 -18.98 15.32 -5.15
CA LYS A 81 -18.27 16.60 -5.35
C LYS A 81 -16.76 16.41 -5.30
N GLU A 82 -16.25 15.29 -5.81
CA GLU A 82 -14.81 15.17 -5.96
C GLU A 82 -14.30 16.19 -7.00
N PRO A 83 -13.07 16.73 -6.85
CA PRO A 83 -12.56 17.78 -7.72
C PRO A 83 -12.59 17.46 -9.22
N ASN A 84 -12.48 16.17 -9.55
CA ASN A 84 -12.53 15.65 -10.94
C ASN A 84 -13.89 15.06 -11.31
N GLY A 85 -14.87 15.03 -10.41
CA GLY A 85 -16.18 14.42 -10.63
C GLY A 85 -16.21 12.90 -10.74
N ALA A 86 -15.07 12.24 -10.46
CA ALA A 86 -14.91 10.80 -10.69
C ALA A 86 -15.15 9.94 -9.44
N GLY A 87 -15.26 10.53 -8.27
CA GLY A 87 -15.35 9.81 -7.01
C GLY A 87 -14.02 9.25 -6.51
N SER A 88 -14.06 8.40 -5.50
CA SER A 88 -12.87 7.84 -4.88
C SER A 88 -13.02 6.35 -4.54
N ALA A 89 -11.93 5.70 -4.11
CA ALA A 89 -11.95 4.34 -3.61
C ALA A 89 -12.77 4.19 -2.32
N TRP A 90 -12.93 5.27 -1.56
CA TRP A 90 -13.67 5.35 -0.28
C TRP A 90 -15.12 5.75 -0.41
N ASP A 91 -15.67 5.88 -1.61
CA ASP A 91 -17.08 6.22 -1.83
C ASP A 91 -17.97 4.99 -1.59
N VAL A 92 -18.29 4.73 -0.33
CA VAL A 92 -19.04 3.54 0.08
C VAL A 92 -20.41 3.85 0.68
N GLU A 93 -20.66 5.06 1.14
CA GLU A 93 -21.93 5.44 1.76
C GLU A 93 -23.12 5.25 0.81
N MET A 94 -22.96 5.66 -0.43
CA MET A 94 -23.98 5.48 -1.47
C MET A 94 -24.30 4.02 -1.77
N LEU A 95 -23.30 3.12 -1.66
CA LEU A 95 -23.49 1.70 -1.92
C LEU A 95 -24.47 1.09 -0.89
N SER A 96 -24.29 1.46 0.37
CA SER A 96 -25.19 1.00 1.45
C SER A 96 -26.58 1.60 1.32
N ALA A 97 -26.69 2.91 1.04
CA ALA A 97 -27.96 3.59 0.92
C ALA A 97 -28.85 3.09 -0.22
N ALA A 98 -28.21 2.67 -1.33
CA ALA A 98 -28.92 2.18 -2.53
C ALA A 98 -28.84 0.64 -2.70
N ASN A 99 -28.28 -0.09 -1.74
CA ASN A 99 -28.04 -1.52 -1.81
C ASN A 99 -27.32 -1.95 -3.11
N LEU A 100 -26.29 -1.18 -3.48
CA LEU A 100 -25.53 -1.37 -4.70
C LEU A 100 -24.26 -2.18 -4.45
N ASN A 101 -23.94 -3.07 -5.39
CA ASN A 101 -22.70 -3.83 -5.40
C ASN A 101 -21.85 -3.39 -6.60
N ALA A 102 -20.87 -2.52 -6.34
CA ALA A 102 -20.00 -1.97 -7.37
C ALA A 102 -19.15 -3.04 -8.06
N VAL A 103 -18.65 -4.04 -7.32
CA VAL A 103 -17.87 -5.17 -7.86
C VAL A 103 -18.66 -5.90 -8.91
N LYS A 104 -19.92 -6.25 -8.63
CA LYS A 104 -20.78 -6.96 -9.57
C LYS A 104 -20.97 -6.22 -10.89
N THR A 105 -20.98 -4.88 -10.85
CA THR A 105 -21.18 -4.08 -12.08
C THR A 105 -20.01 -4.15 -13.07
N ILE A 106 -18.80 -4.42 -12.59
CA ILE A 106 -17.58 -4.47 -13.42
C ILE A 106 -17.16 -5.88 -13.82
N LEU A 107 -17.71 -6.92 -13.19
CA LEU A 107 -17.48 -8.31 -13.59
C LEU A 107 -18.11 -8.61 -14.98
N PRO A 108 -17.68 -9.68 -15.66
CA PRO A 108 -18.26 -10.09 -16.94
C PRO A 108 -19.79 -10.17 -16.88
N GLY A 109 -20.46 -9.47 -17.80
CA GLY A 109 -21.93 -9.32 -17.82
C GLY A 109 -22.48 -8.15 -16.99
N GLY A 110 -21.66 -7.47 -16.20
CA GLY A 110 -22.05 -6.26 -15.47
C GLY A 110 -22.13 -5.01 -16.35
N SER A 111 -22.92 -4.03 -15.91
CA SER A 111 -23.20 -2.79 -16.68
C SER A 111 -21.96 -1.95 -16.95
N ASN A 112 -20.95 -2.00 -16.08
CA ASN A 112 -19.72 -1.22 -16.16
C ASN A 112 -18.51 -2.06 -16.63
N HIS A 113 -18.73 -3.29 -17.10
CA HIS A 113 -17.65 -4.18 -17.51
C HIS A 113 -16.78 -3.60 -18.65
N ALA A 114 -17.38 -2.97 -19.64
CA ALA A 114 -16.65 -2.33 -20.74
C ALA A 114 -15.76 -1.17 -20.25
N MET A 115 -16.26 -0.39 -19.29
CA MET A 115 -15.48 0.66 -18.63
C MET A 115 -14.28 0.05 -17.86
N PHE A 116 -14.50 -1.00 -17.09
CA PHE A 116 -13.44 -1.69 -16.36
C PHE A 116 -12.35 -2.24 -17.29
N ASN A 117 -12.73 -2.82 -18.42
CA ASN A 117 -11.77 -3.25 -19.45
C ASN A 117 -10.93 -2.06 -19.97
N SER A 118 -11.53 -0.87 -20.12
CA SER A 118 -10.77 0.33 -20.50
C SER A 118 -9.78 0.76 -19.43
N TRP A 119 -10.14 0.62 -18.14
CA TRP A 119 -9.26 0.87 -17.00
C TRP A 119 -8.08 -0.11 -16.97
N LEU A 120 -8.37 -1.40 -17.12
CA LEU A 120 -7.34 -2.43 -17.21
C LEU A 120 -6.41 -2.25 -18.42
N ASN A 121 -6.92 -1.77 -19.53
CA ASN A 121 -6.09 -1.42 -20.70
C ASN A 121 -5.11 -0.27 -20.39
N ARG A 122 -5.56 0.76 -19.68
CA ARG A 122 -4.69 1.90 -19.30
C ARG A 122 -3.58 1.45 -18.37
N ILE A 123 -3.91 0.71 -17.31
CA ILE A 123 -2.90 0.22 -16.37
C ILE A 123 -1.94 -0.77 -17.05
N ALA A 124 -2.45 -1.65 -17.92
CA ALA A 124 -1.62 -2.57 -18.69
C ALA A 124 -0.64 -1.81 -19.61
N SER A 125 -1.13 -0.79 -20.32
CA SER A 125 -0.29 0.06 -21.19
C SER A 125 0.79 0.78 -20.39
N PHE A 126 0.46 1.23 -19.18
CA PHE A 126 1.42 1.88 -18.31
C PHE A 126 2.49 0.89 -17.83
N PHE A 127 2.13 -0.30 -17.37
CA PHE A 127 3.08 -1.34 -16.97
C PHE A 127 3.96 -1.82 -18.13
N LEU A 128 3.40 -1.95 -19.35
CA LEU A 128 4.17 -2.28 -20.55
C LEU A 128 5.22 -1.22 -20.92
N SER A 129 5.03 0.01 -20.45
CA SER A 129 6.01 1.10 -20.62
C SER A 129 7.19 1.04 -19.63
N TRP A 130 7.13 0.18 -18.62
CA TRP A 130 8.18 0.01 -17.62
C TRP A 130 9.24 -0.95 -18.15
N ARG A 131 10.23 -0.39 -18.80
CA ARG A 131 11.31 -1.18 -19.40
C ARG A 131 12.65 -0.71 -18.88
N ASP A 132 13.56 -1.67 -18.73
CA ASP A 132 14.96 -1.41 -18.45
C ASP A 132 15.69 -0.88 -19.71
N ASN A 133 16.99 -0.62 -19.58
CA ASN A 133 17.80 -0.08 -20.67
C ASN A 133 17.96 -1.07 -21.85
N ASP A 134 17.74 -2.36 -21.62
CA ASP A 134 17.80 -3.42 -22.63
C ASP A 134 16.42 -3.70 -23.27
N GLY A 135 15.39 -2.98 -22.83
CA GLY A 135 14.02 -3.11 -23.33
C GLY A 135 13.19 -4.22 -22.67
N HIS A 136 13.72 -4.90 -21.63
CA HIS A 136 12.98 -5.92 -20.91
C HIS A 136 11.97 -5.27 -19.95
N LEU A 137 10.87 -5.96 -19.72
CA LEU A 137 9.88 -5.53 -18.74
C LEU A 137 10.45 -5.61 -17.33
N ILE A 138 10.31 -4.51 -16.58
CA ILE A 138 10.77 -4.40 -15.20
C ILE A 138 9.86 -5.24 -14.29
N PRO A 139 10.39 -6.18 -13.48
CA PRO A 139 9.59 -6.92 -12.53
C PRO A 139 9.18 -6.07 -11.34
N PHE A 140 7.96 -6.28 -10.84
CA PHE A 140 7.45 -5.57 -9.67
C PHE A 140 6.38 -6.40 -8.95
N ILE A 141 6.08 -6.00 -7.70
CA ILE A 141 5.02 -6.55 -6.88
C ILE A 141 3.78 -5.67 -7.09
N PHE A 142 2.67 -6.27 -7.51
CA PHE A 142 1.38 -5.57 -7.65
C PHE A 142 0.41 -6.03 -6.57
N ARG A 143 -0.17 -5.08 -5.88
CA ARG A 143 -1.09 -5.27 -4.77
C ARG A 143 -2.44 -4.58 -5.10
N PRO A 144 -3.17 -5.10 -6.11
CA PRO A 144 -4.52 -4.62 -6.42
C PRO A 144 -5.50 -5.02 -5.33
N TRP A 145 -6.62 -4.32 -5.23
CA TRP A 145 -7.75 -4.69 -4.35
C TRP A 145 -7.32 -4.95 -2.91
N HIS A 146 -6.32 -4.21 -2.42
CA HIS A 146 -5.74 -4.38 -1.11
C HIS A 146 -6.74 -4.05 0.01
N GLU A 147 -6.43 -4.49 1.23
CA GLU A 147 -7.21 -4.24 2.44
C GLU A 147 -8.70 -4.62 2.31
N HIS A 148 -9.02 -5.64 1.48
CA HIS A 148 -10.39 -6.03 1.20
C HIS A 148 -11.15 -6.55 2.44
N SER A 149 -10.45 -6.97 3.50
CA SER A 149 -11.04 -7.37 4.78
C SER A 149 -11.71 -6.19 5.50
N GLY A 150 -11.32 -4.95 5.20
CA GLY A 150 -11.99 -3.73 5.63
C GLY A 150 -13.27 -3.46 4.83
N SER A 151 -14.08 -2.49 5.30
CA SER A 151 -15.32 -2.09 4.63
C SER A 151 -15.27 -0.66 4.09
N PHE A 152 -14.10 -0.06 4.11
CA PHE A 152 -13.88 1.34 3.74
C PHE A 152 -13.57 1.54 2.25
N PHE A 153 -13.20 0.47 1.53
CA PHE A 153 -13.12 0.49 0.06
C PHE A 153 -14.38 -0.13 -0.56
N TRP A 154 -14.74 0.30 -1.77
CA TRP A 154 -15.91 -0.21 -2.48
C TRP A 154 -15.80 -1.70 -2.87
N TRP A 155 -14.60 -2.27 -2.83
CA TRP A 155 -14.35 -3.72 -3.02
C TRP A 155 -14.21 -4.47 -1.68
N GLY A 156 -14.44 -3.82 -0.55
CA GLY A 156 -14.27 -4.40 0.78
C GLY A 156 -15.31 -5.45 1.14
N ARG A 157 -15.04 -6.19 2.20
CA ARG A 157 -15.78 -7.39 2.65
C ARG A 157 -17.30 -7.21 2.74
N THR A 158 -17.80 -6.07 3.20
CA THR A 158 -19.23 -5.81 3.32
C THR A 158 -19.85 -5.21 2.06
N ARG A 159 -19.08 -5.06 0.97
CA ARG A 159 -19.49 -4.37 -0.25
C ARG A 159 -19.76 -5.32 -1.42
N CYS A 160 -19.22 -6.55 -1.33
CA CYS A 160 -19.42 -7.62 -2.28
C CYS A 160 -19.32 -8.97 -1.60
N TYR A 161 -19.71 -10.03 -2.28
CA TYR A 161 -19.52 -11.39 -1.79
C TYR A 161 -18.09 -11.87 -2.02
N ASP A 162 -17.60 -12.81 -1.20
CA ASP A 162 -16.24 -13.35 -1.28
C ASP A 162 -15.90 -13.88 -2.68
N GLU A 163 -16.84 -14.57 -3.34
CA GLU A 163 -16.62 -15.08 -4.70
C GLU A 163 -16.61 -13.97 -5.76
N GLU A 164 -17.32 -12.88 -5.57
CA GLU A 164 -17.26 -11.72 -6.46
C GLU A 164 -15.91 -11.02 -6.35
N TYR A 165 -15.40 -10.88 -5.12
CA TYR A 165 -14.03 -10.35 -4.90
C TYR A 165 -12.98 -11.28 -5.51
N ALA A 166 -13.06 -12.58 -5.28
CA ALA A 166 -12.14 -13.54 -5.88
C ALA A 166 -12.21 -13.53 -7.42
N SER A 167 -13.40 -13.37 -7.99
CA SER A 167 -13.60 -13.23 -9.42
C SER A 167 -13.01 -11.94 -9.97
N LEU A 168 -13.15 -10.82 -9.27
CA LEU A 168 -12.53 -9.55 -9.61
C LEU A 168 -11.00 -9.66 -9.65
N TRP A 169 -10.43 -10.32 -8.63
CA TRP A 169 -9.00 -10.59 -8.57
C TRP A 169 -8.52 -11.43 -9.76
N ARG A 170 -9.14 -12.60 -9.96
CA ARG A 170 -8.80 -13.52 -11.07
C ARG A 170 -8.91 -12.83 -12.42
N TYR A 171 -10.00 -12.12 -12.64
CA TYR A 171 -10.20 -11.38 -13.89
C TYR A 171 -9.10 -10.34 -14.14
N THR A 172 -8.70 -9.58 -13.11
CA THR A 172 -7.61 -8.60 -13.19
C THR A 172 -6.28 -9.25 -13.58
N VAL A 173 -5.92 -10.35 -12.90
CA VAL A 173 -4.66 -11.08 -13.17
C VAL A 173 -4.67 -11.67 -14.59
N ASP A 174 -5.74 -12.35 -14.99
CA ASP A 174 -5.86 -12.97 -16.31
C ASP A 174 -5.82 -11.93 -17.41
N TYR A 175 -6.47 -10.78 -17.19
CA TYR A 175 -6.44 -9.68 -18.15
C TYR A 175 -5.03 -9.14 -18.37
N LEU A 176 -4.28 -8.90 -17.29
CA LEU A 176 -2.90 -8.39 -17.35
C LEU A 176 -1.96 -9.44 -17.99
N ARG A 177 -2.11 -10.72 -17.64
CA ARG A 177 -1.37 -11.84 -18.27
C ARG A 177 -1.65 -11.93 -19.77
N ALA A 178 -2.91 -11.79 -20.18
CA ALA A 178 -3.32 -11.77 -21.59
C ALA A 178 -2.74 -10.57 -22.38
N LYS A 179 -2.34 -9.48 -21.70
CA LYS A 179 -1.60 -8.36 -22.30
C LYS A 179 -0.09 -8.59 -22.38
N GLY A 180 0.41 -9.76 -21.97
CA GLY A 180 1.83 -10.08 -22.00
C GLY A 180 2.60 -9.64 -20.75
N LEU A 181 1.93 -9.30 -19.66
CA LEU A 181 2.54 -8.90 -18.38
C LEU A 181 2.79 -10.14 -17.52
N HIS A 182 3.92 -10.81 -17.75
CA HIS A 182 4.36 -12.01 -17.01
C HIS A 182 5.46 -11.70 -15.98
N ASN A 183 5.78 -10.44 -15.78
CA ASN A 183 6.81 -9.92 -14.89
C ASN A 183 6.24 -9.39 -13.55
N ILE A 184 4.98 -9.69 -13.25
CA ILE A 184 4.28 -9.20 -12.06
C ILE A 184 4.23 -10.31 -11.01
N LEU A 185 4.62 -9.98 -9.76
CA LEU A 185 4.30 -10.77 -8.58
C LEU A 185 3.04 -10.20 -7.92
N TYR A 186 2.03 -11.02 -7.73
CA TYR A 186 0.75 -10.59 -7.19
C TYR A 186 0.69 -10.77 -5.67
N ALA A 187 0.44 -9.70 -4.94
CA ALA A 187 0.38 -9.69 -3.47
C ALA A 187 -1.07 -9.60 -2.98
N TYR A 188 -1.62 -10.70 -2.49
CA TYR A 188 -2.90 -10.72 -1.79
C TYR A 188 -2.74 -10.05 -0.44
N ASN A 189 -3.67 -9.14 -0.11
CA ASN A 189 -3.51 -8.27 1.03
C ASN A 189 -4.82 -8.09 1.81
N THR A 190 -4.69 -8.09 3.13
CA THR A 190 -5.78 -7.74 4.06
C THR A 190 -5.38 -6.55 4.94
N ASP A 191 -6.35 -5.77 5.37
CA ASP A 191 -6.28 -4.97 6.60
C ASP A 191 -6.36 -5.92 7.80
N LYS A 192 -6.57 -5.40 8.99
CA LYS A 192 -6.65 -6.16 10.25
C LYS A 192 -7.58 -7.37 10.15
N VAL A 193 -7.01 -8.53 10.43
CA VAL A 193 -7.69 -9.81 10.53
C VAL A 193 -7.14 -10.58 11.73
N TYR A 194 -7.98 -11.41 12.35
CA TYR A 194 -7.66 -12.00 13.64
C TYR A 194 -7.59 -13.53 13.62
N SER A 195 -7.83 -14.14 12.46
CA SER A 195 -7.68 -15.59 12.25
C SER A 195 -7.26 -15.96 10.83
N PRO A 196 -6.71 -17.17 10.62
CA PRO A 196 -6.40 -17.70 9.28
C PRO A 196 -7.62 -17.77 8.35
N GLU A 197 -8.77 -18.15 8.90
CA GLU A 197 -10.03 -18.28 8.15
C GLU A 197 -10.48 -16.90 7.68
N GLU A 198 -10.40 -15.91 8.55
CA GLU A 198 -10.73 -14.52 8.23
C GLU A 198 -9.77 -13.95 7.16
N TYR A 199 -8.49 -14.29 7.23
CA TYR A 199 -7.49 -13.89 6.23
C TYR A 199 -7.82 -14.46 4.85
N LEU A 200 -8.31 -15.70 4.78
CA LEU A 200 -8.56 -16.39 3.51
C LEU A 200 -9.97 -16.15 2.94
N GLN A 201 -10.80 -15.30 3.56
CA GLN A 201 -12.08 -14.91 2.95
C GLN A 201 -11.84 -14.16 1.64
N GLY A 202 -12.51 -14.59 0.57
CA GLY A 202 -12.29 -14.00 -0.76
C GLY A 202 -10.96 -14.37 -1.43
N TYR A 203 -10.19 -15.33 -0.89
CA TYR A 203 -8.93 -15.75 -1.47
C TYR A 203 -9.09 -16.32 -2.89
N PRO A 204 -8.42 -15.77 -3.91
CA PRO A 204 -8.67 -16.11 -5.31
C PRO A 204 -8.05 -17.44 -5.77
N GLY A 205 -7.25 -18.08 -4.92
CA GLY A 205 -6.53 -19.32 -5.22
C GLY A 205 -5.03 -19.14 -5.40
N ASP A 206 -4.28 -20.22 -5.15
CA ASP A 206 -2.81 -20.18 -5.11
C ASP A 206 -2.17 -19.84 -6.46
N ASP A 207 -2.83 -20.13 -7.58
CA ASP A 207 -2.31 -19.85 -8.94
C ASP A 207 -2.34 -18.36 -9.30
N TYR A 208 -3.07 -17.55 -8.52
CA TYR A 208 -3.25 -16.12 -8.74
C TYR A 208 -2.43 -15.24 -7.78
N ILE A 209 -1.71 -15.84 -6.84
CA ILE A 209 -1.04 -15.15 -5.75
C ILE A 209 0.40 -15.64 -5.61
N ASP A 210 1.33 -14.70 -5.47
CA ASP A 210 2.75 -14.96 -5.21
C ASP A 210 3.13 -14.61 -3.77
N MET A 211 2.42 -13.67 -3.16
CA MET A 211 2.70 -13.17 -1.81
C MET A 211 1.42 -13.08 -0.98
N LEU A 212 1.54 -13.39 0.30
CA LEU A 212 0.53 -13.12 1.32
C LEU A 212 0.98 -11.95 2.17
N THR A 213 0.23 -10.85 2.16
CA THR A 213 0.63 -9.63 2.83
C THR A 213 -0.48 -9.10 3.74
N ILE A 214 -0.09 -8.33 4.76
CA ILE A 214 -1.02 -7.62 5.64
C ILE A 214 -0.65 -6.15 5.74
N ASP A 215 -1.67 -5.33 5.94
CA ASP A 215 -1.54 -3.93 6.33
C ASP A 215 -2.02 -3.79 7.77
N TRP A 216 -1.24 -3.08 8.61
CA TRP A 216 -1.58 -2.99 10.01
C TRP A 216 -1.17 -1.66 10.62
N TYR A 217 -2.15 -0.84 10.94
CA TYR A 217 -1.95 0.48 11.53
C TYR A 217 -2.35 0.50 13.00
N GLY A 218 -1.56 1.16 13.84
CA GLY A 218 -1.82 1.30 15.26
C GLY A 218 -0.58 1.66 16.05
N SER A 219 -0.72 1.66 17.36
CA SER A 219 0.38 1.92 18.31
C SER A 219 0.05 1.35 19.70
N GLY A 220 1.07 1.20 20.53
CA GLY A 220 0.92 0.73 21.91
C GLY A 220 0.87 -0.79 22.05
N ASP A 221 0.55 -1.26 23.26
CA ASP A 221 0.65 -2.68 23.60
C ASP A 221 -0.41 -3.54 22.91
N ASP A 222 -1.62 -3.02 22.75
CA ASP A 222 -2.67 -3.72 22.01
C ASP A 222 -2.29 -3.92 20.55
N PHE A 223 -1.75 -2.89 19.91
CA PHE A 223 -1.19 -2.99 18.55
C PHE A 223 -0.10 -4.08 18.48
N ASN A 224 0.86 -4.06 19.40
CA ASN A 224 1.95 -5.02 19.41
C ASN A 224 1.45 -6.46 19.56
N ARG A 225 0.53 -6.70 20.49
CA ARG A 225 -0.09 -8.02 20.70
C ARG A 225 -0.83 -8.51 19.46
N ASP A 226 -1.65 -7.66 18.89
CA ASP A 226 -2.55 -8.05 17.79
C ASP A 226 -1.77 -8.25 16.49
N ILE A 227 -0.80 -7.38 16.17
CA ILE A 227 0.06 -7.57 14.98
C ILE A 227 0.97 -8.79 15.12
N GLU A 228 1.47 -9.09 16.32
CA GLU A 228 2.28 -10.29 16.54
C GLU A 228 1.48 -11.55 16.26
N LYS A 229 0.24 -11.62 16.75
CA LYS A 229 -0.67 -12.72 16.45
C LYS A 229 -0.95 -12.83 14.95
N ALA A 230 -1.23 -11.71 14.28
CA ALA A 230 -1.50 -11.68 12.85
C ALA A 230 -0.28 -12.14 12.02
N LEU A 231 0.91 -11.65 12.33
CA LEU A 231 2.16 -12.08 11.67
C LEU A 231 2.45 -13.55 11.90
N SER A 232 2.13 -14.10 13.07
CA SER A 232 2.32 -15.51 13.36
C SER A 232 1.52 -16.40 12.41
N PHE A 233 0.21 -16.18 12.28
CA PHE A 233 -0.60 -17.05 11.41
C PHE A 233 -0.41 -16.72 9.93
N THR A 234 -0.24 -15.47 9.51
CA THR A 234 -0.04 -15.13 8.09
C THR A 234 1.30 -15.66 7.56
N THR A 235 2.36 -15.61 8.38
CA THR A 235 3.64 -16.24 8.06
C THR A 235 3.50 -17.77 7.97
N GLY A 236 2.72 -18.37 8.88
CA GLY A 236 2.39 -19.80 8.85
C GLY A 236 1.67 -20.21 7.55
N LEU A 237 0.63 -19.46 7.17
CA LEU A 237 -0.09 -19.66 5.90
C LEU A 237 0.83 -19.50 4.69
N ALA A 238 1.68 -18.47 4.67
CA ALA A 238 2.61 -18.25 3.57
C ALA A 238 3.57 -19.44 3.41
N ARG A 239 4.12 -19.95 4.50
CA ARG A 239 4.98 -21.16 4.48
C ARG A 239 4.22 -22.39 3.98
N GLN A 240 3.00 -22.63 4.47
CA GLN A 240 2.17 -23.75 4.05
C GLN A 240 1.84 -23.69 2.56
N LYS A 241 1.62 -22.52 2.02
CA LYS A 241 1.29 -22.29 0.62
C LYS A 241 2.52 -22.06 -0.28
N HIS A 242 3.73 -22.14 0.26
CA HIS A 242 4.98 -21.84 -0.46
C HIS A 242 4.99 -20.44 -1.10
N LYS A 243 4.46 -19.45 -0.38
CA LYS A 243 4.39 -18.05 -0.81
C LYS A 243 5.30 -17.16 0.03
N LEU A 244 5.66 -16.00 -0.50
CA LEU A 244 6.32 -14.96 0.28
C LEU A 244 5.33 -14.28 1.22
N HIS A 245 5.86 -13.67 2.28
CA HIS A 245 5.08 -12.89 3.25
C HIS A 245 5.68 -11.49 3.41
N ALA A 246 4.83 -10.47 3.62
CA ALA A 246 5.28 -9.12 3.97
C ALA A 246 4.27 -8.38 4.86
N LEU A 247 4.78 -7.44 5.67
CA LEU A 247 4.00 -6.34 6.24
C LEU A 247 4.02 -5.21 5.21
N SER A 248 3.00 -5.20 4.34
CA SER A 248 2.99 -4.37 3.13
C SER A 248 2.61 -2.93 3.38
N GLU A 249 1.95 -2.64 4.50
CA GLU A 249 1.79 -1.30 5.03
C GLU A 249 1.74 -1.27 6.55
N CYS A 250 2.35 -0.25 7.11
CA CYS A 250 2.18 0.10 8.52
C CYS A 250 2.39 1.60 8.73
N GLY A 251 2.02 2.06 9.93
CA GLY A 251 2.37 3.40 10.41
C GLY A 251 3.85 3.52 10.78
N PRO A 252 4.21 4.53 11.61
CA PRO A 252 5.58 4.69 12.10
C PRO A 252 6.08 3.43 12.80
N ILE A 253 7.33 3.09 12.50
CA ILE A 253 8.01 1.97 13.16
C ILE A 253 8.15 2.28 14.66
N SER A 254 7.89 1.27 15.49
CA SER A 254 8.12 1.30 16.93
C SER A 254 9.17 0.27 17.34
N GLU A 255 9.76 0.41 18.54
CA GLU A 255 10.64 -0.64 19.09
C GLU A 255 9.89 -1.96 19.27
N GLY A 256 8.60 -1.92 19.65
CA GLY A 256 7.76 -3.11 19.74
C GLY A 256 7.64 -3.81 18.41
N LEU A 257 7.31 -3.08 17.35
CA LEU A 257 7.21 -3.63 15.99
C LEU A 257 8.55 -4.21 15.50
N GLN A 258 9.69 -3.54 15.79
CA GLN A 258 11.01 -4.07 15.42
C GLN A 258 11.29 -5.42 16.09
N ARG A 259 10.97 -5.56 17.39
CA ARG A 259 11.15 -6.84 18.12
C ARG A 259 10.28 -7.94 17.54
N ILE A 260 9.03 -7.63 17.21
CA ILE A 260 8.09 -8.60 16.64
C ILE A 260 8.58 -9.05 15.25
N LEU A 261 8.94 -8.13 14.37
CA LEU A 261 9.43 -8.45 13.01
C LEU A 261 10.73 -9.27 13.03
N ALA A 262 11.53 -9.19 14.11
CA ALA A 262 12.71 -10.02 14.25
C ALA A 262 12.38 -11.53 14.42
N ASN A 263 11.17 -11.86 14.86
CA ASN A 263 10.69 -13.24 15.06
C ASN A 263 10.00 -13.82 13.83
N TYR A 264 9.48 -12.97 12.94
CA TYR A 264 8.71 -13.38 11.76
C TYR A 264 9.42 -12.92 10.50
N GLY A 265 9.72 -13.85 9.61
CA GLY A 265 10.35 -13.53 8.33
C GLY A 265 9.40 -12.79 7.41
N SER A 266 9.71 -11.55 7.10
CA SER A 266 9.00 -10.74 6.10
C SER A 266 9.92 -10.42 4.94
N ALA A 267 9.46 -10.62 3.71
CA ALA A 267 10.22 -10.27 2.50
C ALA A 267 10.48 -8.76 2.46
N TYR A 268 9.49 -7.96 2.88
CA TYR A 268 9.67 -6.53 3.07
C TYR A 268 8.74 -5.97 4.15
N LEU A 269 9.08 -4.77 4.60
CA LEU A 269 8.28 -3.89 5.44
C LEU A 269 8.11 -2.57 4.68
N LEU A 270 6.89 -2.07 4.60
CA LEU A 270 6.60 -0.77 4.02
C LEU A 270 5.93 0.13 5.06
N THR A 271 6.50 1.30 5.31
CA THR A 271 5.84 2.34 6.08
C THR A 271 5.11 3.29 5.13
N TRP A 272 3.80 3.39 5.31
CA TRP A 272 3.03 4.35 4.56
C TRP A 272 3.36 5.75 5.04
N ARG A 273 3.50 6.68 4.16
CA ARG A 273 3.78 8.11 4.33
C ARG A 273 4.16 8.58 5.73
N HIS A 274 5.35 9.13 5.85
CA HIS A 274 5.70 10.05 6.94
C HIS A 274 5.76 11.50 6.48
N ALA A 275 5.22 11.80 5.32
CA ALA A 275 5.16 13.15 4.83
C ALA A 275 4.53 14.07 5.88
N PRO A 276 5.05 15.29 6.06
CA PRO A 276 4.30 16.33 6.72
C PRO A 276 2.95 16.40 6.02
N LEU A 277 1.89 16.15 6.78
CA LEU A 277 0.55 15.94 6.30
C LEU A 277 0.15 17.06 5.34
N ARG A 278 -0.30 16.73 4.14
CA ARG A 278 -1.09 17.63 3.30
C ARG A 278 -2.26 18.12 4.14
N GLY A 279 -2.53 19.40 4.07
CA GLY A 279 -3.69 19.99 4.74
C GLY A 279 -3.40 20.60 6.08
N GLY A 280 -2.22 21.16 6.27
CA GLY A 280 -2.02 22.21 7.28
C GLY A 280 -1.92 21.73 8.72
N ARG A 281 -1.68 20.45 8.98
CA ARG A 281 -1.03 20.12 10.25
C ARG A 281 0.47 20.37 10.05
N PRO A 282 1.03 21.45 10.65
CA PRO A 282 2.47 21.65 10.63
C PRO A 282 3.12 20.38 11.16
N ALA A 283 4.25 19.97 10.59
CA ALA A 283 5.17 19.06 11.28
C ALA A 283 5.12 19.47 12.74
N MET A 284 4.77 18.55 13.66
CA MET A 284 4.48 18.95 15.05
C MET A 284 5.75 19.62 15.58
N ARG A 285 5.79 20.96 15.48
CA ARG A 285 6.89 21.72 16.00
C ARG A 285 6.91 21.57 17.51
N LYS A 286 8.07 21.57 18.07
CA LYS A 286 8.19 21.67 19.52
C LYS A 286 7.42 22.91 19.99
N LEU A 287 6.38 22.68 20.78
CA LEU A 287 5.66 23.77 21.42
C LEU A 287 6.55 24.42 22.47
N THR A 288 6.44 25.71 22.60
CA THR A 288 7.08 26.45 23.69
C THR A 288 6.35 26.15 25.02
N ASP A 289 7.01 26.37 26.13
CA ASP A 289 6.42 26.18 27.46
C ASP A 289 5.15 27.03 27.65
N ALA A 290 5.11 28.23 27.04
CA ALA A 290 3.95 29.11 27.07
C ALA A 290 2.75 28.55 26.29
N GLU A 291 3.02 27.87 25.18
CA GLU A 291 1.98 27.18 24.38
C GLU A 291 1.50 25.91 25.07
N LEU A 292 2.41 25.15 25.65
CA LEU A 292 2.09 23.94 26.43
C LEU A 292 1.18 24.25 27.62
N LYS A 293 1.40 25.35 28.32
CA LYS A 293 0.55 25.80 29.42
C LYS A 293 -0.87 26.16 29.01
N LYS A 294 -1.11 26.44 27.73
CA LYS A 294 -2.45 26.78 27.20
C LYS A 294 -3.24 25.56 26.75
N LEU A 295 -2.62 24.38 26.69
CA LEU A 295 -3.32 23.15 26.29
C LEU A 295 -4.09 22.57 27.48
N PRO A 296 -5.26 21.93 27.24
CA PRO A 296 -5.90 21.07 28.21
C PRO A 296 -4.92 20.02 28.75
N ASP A 297 -5.09 19.61 30.01
CA ASP A 297 -4.13 18.73 30.69
C ASP A 297 -3.92 17.40 29.98
N ASP A 298 -4.98 16.77 29.51
CA ASP A 298 -4.95 15.51 28.75
C ASP A 298 -4.22 15.66 27.41
N VAL A 299 -4.42 16.77 26.71
CA VAL A 299 -3.73 17.08 25.45
C VAL A 299 -2.24 17.34 25.70
N ARG A 300 -1.93 18.07 26.77
CA ARG A 300 -0.56 18.36 27.18
C ARG A 300 0.20 17.08 27.58
N GLU A 301 -0.42 16.20 28.36
CA GLU A 301 0.17 14.91 28.75
C GLU A 301 0.42 14.01 27.55
N ASN A 302 -0.53 13.92 26.63
CA ASN A 302 -0.38 13.16 25.39
C ASN A 302 0.76 13.71 24.52
N TYR A 303 0.87 15.04 24.42
CA TYR A 303 1.98 15.69 23.71
C TYR A 303 3.33 15.41 24.36
N LEU A 304 3.43 15.51 25.71
CA LEU A 304 4.67 15.23 26.45
C LEU A 304 5.06 13.73 26.35
N ARG A 305 4.08 12.84 26.34
CA ARG A 305 4.29 11.41 26.11
C ARG A 305 4.82 11.16 24.70
N TRP A 306 4.25 11.83 23.70
CA TRP A 306 4.70 11.76 22.32
C TRP A 306 6.15 12.27 22.15
N LEU A 307 6.53 13.35 22.84
CA LEU A 307 7.92 13.86 22.82
C LEU A 307 8.95 12.88 23.40
N LYS A 308 8.52 11.98 24.27
CA LYS A 308 9.38 10.95 24.89
C LYS A 308 9.51 9.70 24.02
N GLN A 309 8.68 9.53 22.99
CA GLN A 309 8.80 8.39 22.09
C GLN A 309 10.05 8.53 21.21
N PRO A 310 10.74 7.42 20.91
CA PRO A 310 11.83 7.43 19.96
C PRO A 310 11.37 8.04 18.64
N ARG A 311 12.16 8.93 18.06
CA ARG A 311 11.85 9.49 16.76
C ARG A 311 11.90 8.38 15.72
N HIS A 312 11.02 8.44 14.73
CA HIS A 312 11.03 7.48 13.61
C HIS A 312 12.42 7.40 12.95
N GLU A 313 13.10 8.53 12.80
CA GLU A 313 14.48 8.59 12.30
C GLU A 313 15.48 7.79 13.14
N ASP A 314 15.37 7.84 14.47
CA ASP A 314 16.27 7.11 15.37
C ASP A 314 16.05 5.60 15.27
N LEU A 315 14.79 5.20 15.12
CA LEU A 315 14.40 3.80 14.86
C LEU A 315 14.89 3.31 13.51
N LEU A 316 14.80 4.14 12.45
CA LEU A 316 15.37 3.83 11.15
C LEU A 316 16.89 3.64 11.21
N LYS A 317 17.60 4.50 11.96
CA LYS A 317 19.05 4.36 12.20
C LYS A 317 19.39 3.05 12.90
N ALA A 318 18.61 2.70 13.93
CA ALA A 318 18.78 1.41 14.62
C ALA A 318 18.54 0.21 13.68
N MET A 319 17.53 0.29 12.81
CA MET A 319 17.29 -0.74 11.80
C MET A 319 18.43 -0.83 10.78
N LYS A 320 18.96 0.31 10.31
CA LYS A 320 20.12 0.29 9.37
C LYS A 320 21.37 -0.38 9.97
N GLN A 321 21.56 -0.29 11.27
CA GLN A 321 22.65 -0.97 11.96
C GLN A 321 22.41 -2.47 12.20
N ASN A 322 21.17 -2.93 12.07
CA ASN A 322 20.79 -4.32 12.30
C ASN A 322 20.77 -5.08 10.96
N LYS A 323 21.69 -6.05 10.79
CA LYS A 323 21.86 -6.86 9.56
C LYS A 323 20.62 -7.66 9.13
N ARG A 324 19.57 -7.73 9.95
CA ARG A 324 18.29 -8.35 9.57
C ARG A 324 17.45 -7.46 8.66
N TYR A 325 17.75 -6.16 8.59
CA TYR A 325 17.05 -5.21 7.74
C TYR A 325 17.98 -4.75 6.62
N LEU A 326 17.56 -5.01 5.39
CA LEU A 326 18.32 -4.66 4.20
C LEU A 326 17.82 -3.33 3.62
N PHE A 327 18.73 -2.44 3.32
CA PHE A 327 18.52 -1.21 2.59
C PHE A 327 19.05 -1.34 1.16
N LEU A 328 18.93 -0.30 0.35
CA LEU A 328 19.26 -0.40 -1.07
C LEU A 328 20.73 -0.80 -1.30
N TYR A 329 21.65 -0.20 -0.57
CA TYR A 329 23.07 -0.55 -0.65
C TYR A 329 23.33 -2.02 -0.32
N ASP A 330 22.61 -2.58 0.65
CA ASP A 330 22.80 -3.97 1.07
C ASP A 330 22.38 -4.92 -0.05
N ILE A 331 21.22 -4.69 -0.69
CA ILE A 331 20.73 -5.55 -1.78
C ILE A 331 21.56 -5.40 -3.08
N GLN A 332 22.13 -4.23 -3.34
CA GLN A 332 23.05 -4.02 -4.47
C GLN A 332 24.29 -4.91 -4.38
N ASN A 333 24.71 -5.24 -3.16
CA ASN A 333 25.93 -6.00 -2.87
C ASN A 333 25.68 -7.49 -2.55
N ILE A 334 24.45 -7.97 -2.66
CA ILE A 334 24.16 -9.41 -2.59
C ILE A 334 24.73 -10.06 -3.86
N LYS A 335 25.67 -11.03 -3.65
CA LYS A 335 26.32 -11.81 -4.72
C LYS A 335 25.42 -12.95 -5.18
#